data_a26ab288a7b3baa4a3ee9ab2bfe68ba2
#
_entry.id   a26ab288a7b3baa4a3ee9ab2bfe68ba2
#
_cell.length_a   1.000
_cell.length_b   1.000
_cell.length_c   1.000
_cell.angle_alpha   90.00
_cell.angle_beta   90.00
_cell.angle_gamma   90.00
#
_symmetry.space_group_name_H-M   'P 1'
#
loop_
_entity.id
_entity.type
_entity.pdbx_description
1 polymer ?
#
loop_
_entity_poly.entity_id
_entity_poly.type
_entity_poly.pdbx_seq_one_letter_code
_entity_poly.pdbx_strand_id
1 'polypeptide(L)'
;IKELKEIKHNFKDFNIAFYGFNACDTLKSKLKAKFISYENSIKNNGFSLLNLNPTLSYKIAADIVLDAYDSGADFMVVKEEKDFYLFDTCAKKLMQTSGREFEDFYILRRFEFLALIEGIQAPSLKNHTLKVSLI
;
A
#
# COMPACT_ATOMS: atom_id res chain seq x y z
N ILE A 1 7.99 11.47 11.88
CA ILE A 1 6.74 10.72 12.07
C ILE A 1 5.80 11.51 12.95
N LYS A 2 4.58 11.69 12.48
CA LYS A 2 3.55 12.33 13.27
C LYS A 2 3.23 11.46 14.49
N GLU A 3 3.21 12.04 15.67
CA GLU A 3 2.85 11.35 16.88
C GLU A 3 1.36 11.08 16.91
N LEU A 4 0.97 9.84 17.19
CA LEU A 4 -0.43 9.45 17.29
C LEU A 4 -0.99 9.85 18.65
N LYS A 5 -2.09 10.59 18.65
CA LYS A 5 -2.74 11.05 19.88
C LYS A 5 -3.57 9.95 20.52
N GLU A 6 -4.34 9.20 19.72
CA GLU A 6 -5.24 8.18 20.21
C GLU A 6 -5.39 7.11 19.15
N ILE A 7 -5.41 5.85 19.56
CA ILE A 7 -5.62 4.72 18.65
C ILE A 7 -7.05 4.24 18.80
N LYS A 8 -7.87 4.51 17.78
CA LYS A 8 -9.26 4.04 17.72
C LYS A 8 -9.40 2.74 16.93
N HIS A 9 -8.48 2.51 15.97
CA HIS A 9 -8.47 1.30 15.16
C HIS A 9 -7.06 0.71 15.18
N ASN A 10 -6.90 -0.44 15.82
CA ASN A 10 -5.60 -1.07 15.96
C ASN A 10 -5.28 -2.10 14.86
N PHE A 11 -6.16 -2.25 13.86
CA PHE A 11 -6.01 -3.19 12.75
C PHE A 11 -5.75 -4.63 13.20
N LYS A 12 -6.40 -5.05 14.29
CA LYS A 12 -6.30 -6.42 14.77
C LYS A 12 -6.68 -7.39 13.66
N ASP A 13 -5.89 -8.45 13.50
CA ASP A 13 -6.08 -9.51 12.50
C ASP A 13 -5.84 -9.06 11.05
N PHE A 14 -5.36 -7.83 10.84
CA PHE A 14 -4.93 -7.39 9.50
C PHE A 14 -3.46 -7.71 9.26
N ASN A 15 -3.14 -8.05 8.03
CA ASN A 15 -1.77 -8.23 7.57
C ASN A 15 -1.40 -7.03 6.70
N ILE A 16 -0.41 -6.27 7.13
CA ILE A 16 -0.05 -4.99 6.50
C ILE A 16 1.33 -5.07 5.87
N ALA A 17 1.43 -4.70 4.60
CA ALA A 17 2.70 -4.57 3.90
C ALA A 17 3.08 -3.10 3.80
N PHE A 18 4.37 -2.78 3.96
CA PHE A 18 4.90 -1.44 3.78
C PHE A 18 5.83 -1.44 2.58
N TYR A 19 5.76 -0.38 1.78
CA TYR A 19 6.67 -0.23 0.65
C TYR A 19 7.49 1.04 0.80
N GLY A 20 8.81 0.89 0.65
CA GLY A 20 9.74 2.01 0.70
C GLY A 20 10.13 2.47 2.10
N PHE A 21 9.51 1.89 3.12
CA PHE A 21 9.86 2.16 4.52
C PHE A 21 9.29 1.05 5.40
N ASN A 22 9.76 1.01 6.64
CA ASN A 22 9.26 0.05 7.62
C ASN A 22 8.43 0.77 8.67
N ALA A 23 7.48 0.05 9.28
CA ALA A 23 6.76 0.57 10.42
C ALA A 23 7.73 0.84 11.57
N CYS A 24 7.60 1.98 12.23
CA CYS A 24 8.43 2.28 13.39
C CYS A 24 8.00 1.40 14.57
N ASP A 25 8.91 1.25 15.55
CA ASP A 25 8.65 0.41 16.71
C ASP A 25 7.42 0.87 17.50
N THR A 26 7.17 2.16 17.55
CA THR A 26 5.99 2.72 18.21
C THR A 26 4.71 2.20 17.58
N LEU A 27 4.61 2.21 16.25
CA LEU A 27 3.46 1.66 15.54
C LEU A 27 3.33 0.16 15.77
N LYS A 28 4.43 -0.58 15.69
CA LYS A 28 4.41 -2.04 15.89
C LYS A 28 3.93 -2.40 17.28
N SER A 29 4.27 -1.62 18.30
CA SER A 29 3.86 -1.90 19.68
C SER A 29 2.42 -1.51 19.97
N LYS A 30 1.90 -0.48 19.28
CA LYS A 30 0.54 0.02 19.52
C LYS A 30 -0.53 -0.66 18.69
N LEU A 31 -0.19 -1.18 17.53
CA LEU A 31 -1.12 -1.87 16.65
C LEU A 31 -1.05 -3.38 16.87
N LYS A 32 -2.19 -4.05 16.75
CA LYS A 32 -2.28 -5.50 16.87
C LYS A 32 -2.25 -6.22 15.52
N ALA A 33 -1.91 -5.50 14.47
CA ALA A 33 -1.77 -6.03 13.13
C ALA A 33 -0.47 -6.79 12.96
N LYS A 34 -0.43 -7.67 11.98
CA LYS A 34 0.81 -8.33 11.56
C LYS A 34 1.46 -7.51 10.45
N PHE A 35 2.76 -7.34 10.53
CA PHE A 35 3.53 -6.59 9.53
C PHE A 35 4.24 -7.59 8.63
N ILE A 36 3.80 -7.65 7.38
CA ILE A 36 4.28 -8.63 6.41
C ILE A 36 5.64 -8.23 5.87
N SER A 37 6.59 -9.18 5.88
CA SER A 37 7.87 -9.02 5.23
C SER A 37 7.79 -9.67 3.85
N TYR A 38 8.22 -8.97 2.82
CA TYR A 38 8.25 -9.50 1.46
C TYR A 38 9.50 -8.99 0.74
N GLU A 39 9.95 -9.76 -0.24
CA GLU A 39 11.26 -9.57 -0.86
C GLU A 39 11.40 -8.21 -1.55
N ASN A 40 10.36 -7.74 -2.21
CA ASN A 40 10.40 -6.54 -3.03
C ASN A 40 10.04 -5.25 -2.29
N SER A 41 10.05 -5.26 -0.95
CA SER A 41 9.58 -4.12 -0.14
C SER A 41 10.35 -2.81 -0.36
N ILE A 42 11.58 -2.88 -0.86
CA ILE A 42 12.41 -1.69 -1.14
C ILE A 42 12.92 -1.64 -2.57
N LYS A 43 12.43 -2.54 -3.44
CA LYS A 43 12.82 -2.58 -4.84
C LYS A 43 12.34 -1.33 -5.57
N ASN A 44 13.12 -0.85 -6.53
CA ASN A 44 12.71 0.28 -7.38
C ASN A 44 11.36 -0.04 -8.06
N ASN A 45 10.42 0.88 -7.98
CA ASN A 45 9.06 0.68 -8.49
C ASN A 45 8.91 0.81 -10.01
N GLY A 46 9.95 1.21 -10.72
CA GLY A 46 9.90 1.38 -12.17
C GLY A 46 9.32 2.71 -12.62
N PHE A 47 9.01 3.64 -11.70
CA PHE A 47 8.39 4.92 -12.05
C PHE A 47 9.21 5.71 -13.07
N SER A 48 10.53 5.66 -12.97
CA SER A 48 11.43 6.38 -13.89
C SER A 48 11.32 5.89 -15.34
N LEU A 49 10.78 4.69 -15.55
CA LEU A 49 10.61 4.10 -16.89
C LEU A 49 9.24 4.42 -17.48
N LEU A 50 8.34 5.03 -16.73
CA LEU A 50 6.94 5.18 -17.15
C LEU A 50 6.78 5.89 -18.48
N ASN A 51 7.57 6.92 -18.75
CA ASN A 51 7.51 7.67 -20.02
C ASN A 51 8.27 7.01 -21.16
N LEU A 52 9.28 6.18 -20.84
CA LEU A 52 10.13 5.56 -21.84
C LEU A 52 9.62 4.18 -22.25
N ASN A 53 9.18 3.40 -21.30
CA ASN A 53 8.67 2.05 -21.51
C ASN A 53 7.57 1.74 -20.49
N PRO A 54 6.34 2.23 -20.77
CA PRO A 54 5.23 2.02 -19.82
C PRO A 54 4.98 0.56 -19.46
N THR A 55 5.05 -0.34 -20.43
CA THR A 55 4.81 -1.76 -20.20
C THR A 55 5.79 -2.34 -19.20
N LEU A 56 7.07 -2.02 -19.32
CA LEU A 56 8.07 -2.48 -18.36
C LEU A 56 7.87 -1.87 -16.99
N SER A 57 7.53 -0.57 -16.94
CA SER A 57 7.23 0.11 -15.68
C SER A 57 6.07 -0.58 -14.95
N TYR A 58 4.99 -0.87 -15.66
CA TYR A 58 3.82 -1.57 -15.08
C TYR A 58 4.17 -2.98 -14.61
N LYS A 59 5.01 -3.69 -15.37
CA LYS A 59 5.42 -5.03 -14.98
C LYS A 59 6.22 -5.01 -13.68
N ILE A 60 7.17 -4.09 -13.54
CA ILE A 60 7.97 -3.96 -12.33
C ILE A 60 7.07 -3.62 -11.13
N ALA A 61 6.17 -2.65 -11.31
CA ALA A 61 5.24 -2.27 -10.24
C ALA A 61 4.30 -3.41 -9.87
N ALA A 62 3.77 -4.15 -10.86
CA ALA A 62 2.90 -5.28 -10.61
C ALA A 62 3.60 -6.38 -9.82
N ASP A 63 4.86 -6.66 -10.13
CA ASP A 63 5.63 -7.67 -9.39
C ASP A 63 5.75 -7.31 -7.90
N ILE A 64 5.93 -6.03 -7.60
CA ILE A 64 6.03 -5.56 -6.22
C ILE A 64 4.68 -5.72 -5.49
N VAL A 65 3.60 -5.27 -6.11
CA VAL A 65 2.26 -5.36 -5.52
C VAL A 65 1.86 -6.83 -5.31
N LEU A 66 2.09 -7.67 -6.32
CA LEU A 66 1.73 -9.08 -6.24
C LEU A 66 2.57 -9.84 -5.23
N ASP A 67 3.85 -9.46 -5.06
CA ASP A 67 4.69 -10.07 -4.03
C ASP A 67 4.10 -9.83 -2.64
N ALA A 68 3.70 -8.61 -2.34
CA ALA A 68 3.05 -8.29 -1.07
C ALA A 68 1.70 -9.02 -0.94
N TYR A 69 0.91 -9.03 -1.99
CA TYR A 69 -0.39 -9.70 -2.02
C TYR A 69 -0.24 -11.21 -1.79
N ASP A 70 0.69 -11.84 -2.48
CA ASP A 70 0.93 -13.28 -2.37
C ASP A 70 1.56 -13.66 -1.01
N SER A 71 2.21 -12.70 -0.35
CA SER A 71 2.75 -12.91 1.00
C SER A 71 1.68 -12.85 2.08
N GLY A 72 0.44 -12.59 1.70
CA GLY A 72 -0.70 -12.60 2.60
C GLY A 72 -1.13 -11.23 3.13
N ALA A 73 -0.61 -10.15 2.57
CA ALA A 73 -1.00 -8.82 3.01
C ALA A 73 -2.43 -8.48 2.61
N ASP A 74 -3.14 -7.79 3.48
CA ASP A 74 -4.49 -7.30 3.21
C ASP A 74 -4.47 -5.96 2.49
N PHE A 75 -3.47 -5.13 2.77
CA PHE A 75 -3.25 -3.86 2.09
C PHE A 75 -1.79 -3.44 2.22
N MET A 76 -1.41 -2.43 1.46
CA MET A 76 -0.05 -1.89 1.44
C MET A 76 -0.07 -0.41 1.79
N VAL A 77 0.89 0.02 2.60
CA VAL A 77 1.10 1.44 2.94
C VAL A 77 2.33 1.92 2.19
N VAL A 78 2.18 3.01 1.44
CA VAL A 78 3.26 3.59 0.66
C VAL A 78 3.66 4.95 1.22
N LYS A 79 4.92 5.32 1.01
CA LYS A 79 5.49 6.55 1.53
C LYS A 79 5.34 7.72 0.56
N GLU A 80 5.57 7.48 -0.73
CA GLU A 80 5.67 8.54 -1.72
C GLU A 80 4.48 8.55 -2.67
N GLU A 81 4.13 9.74 -3.19
CA GLU A 81 3.02 9.88 -4.13
C GLU A 81 3.24 9.14 -5.44
N LYS A 82 4.48 9.02 -5.90
CA LYS A 82 4.78 8.26 -7.11
C LYS A 82 4.49 6.77 -6.94
N ASP A 83 4.67 6.23 -5.72
CA ASP A 83 4.33 4.84 -5.42
C ASP A 83 2.82 4.66 -5.45
N PHE A 84 2.09 5.58 -4.85
CA PHE A 84 0.64 5.55 -4.86
C PHE A 84 0.11 5.63 -6.29
N TYR A 85 0.67 6.51 -7.09
CA TYR A 85 0.26 6.65 -8.50
C TYR A 85 0.39 5.33 -9.24
N LEU A 86 1.56 4.70 -9.16
CA LEU A 86 1.81 3.43 -9.87
C LEU A 86 0.94 2.29 -9.33
N PHE A 87 0.84 2.16 -8.02
CA PHE A 87 0.20 0.98 -7.42
C PHE A 87 -1.31 1.09 -7.38
N ASP A 88 -1.85 2.27 -7.19
CA ASP A 88 -3.30 2.47 -7.10
C ASP A 88 -3.89 3.10 -8.36
N THR A 89 -3.43 4.27 -8.76
CA THR A 89 -4.00 4.98 -9.91
C THR A 89 -3.84 4.18 -11.20
N CYS A 90 -2.72 3.49 -11.34
CA CYS A 90 -2.45 2.63 -12.49
C CYS A 90 -2.81 1.16 -12.24
N ALA A 91 -3.56 0.85 -11.18
CA ALA A 91 -3.84 -0.54 -10.79
C ALA A 91 -4.42 -1.39 -11.92
N LYS A 92 -5.31 -0.84 -12.71
CA LYS A 92 -5.90 -1.58 -13.85
C LYS A 92 -4.85 -1.95 -14.88
N LYS A 93 -3.90 -1.05 -15.13
CA LYS A 93 -2.78 -1.33 -16.04
C LYS A 93 -1.88 -2.42 -15.50
N LEU A 94 -1.64 -2.43 -14.17
CA LEU A 94 -0.85 -3.47 -13.54
C LEU A 94 -1.54 -4.83 -13.67
N MET A 95 -2.85 -4.88 -13.46
CA MET A 95 -3.62 -6.12 -13.59
C MET A 95 -3.59 -6.64 -15.03
N GLN A 96 -3.74 -5.76 -16.02
CA GLN A 96 -3.66 -6.13 -17.43
C GLN A 96 -2.28 -6.68 -17.79
N THR A 97 -1.23 -6.02 -17.35
CA THR A 97 0.14 -6.39 -17.69
C THR A 97 0.55 -7.71 -17.05
N SER A 98 0.12 -7.94 -15.81
CA SER A 98 0.46 -9.16 -15.07
C SER A 98 -0.47 -10.33 -15.37
N GLY A 99 -1.67 -10.07 -15.89
CA GLY A 99 -2.70 -11.09 -16.07
C GLY A 99 -3.35 -11.55 -14.77
N ARG A 100 -3.14 -10.83 -13.67
CA ARG A 100 -3.69 -11.16 -12.35
C ARG A 100 -4.49 -10.01 -11.79
N GLU A 101 -5.55 -10.31 -11.05
CA GLU A 101 -6.39 -9.31 -10.40
C GLU A 101 -6.08 -9.22 -8.90
N PHE A 102 -6.13 -8.00 -8.36
CA PHE A 102 -5.97 -7.75 -6.92
C PHE A 102 -6.90 -6.62 -6.46
N GLU A 103 -8.14 -6.64 -6.92
CA GLU A 103 -9.12 -5.57 -6.64
C GLU A 103 -9.46 -5.44 -5.17
N ASP A 104 -9.29 -6.49 -4.39
CA ASP A 104 -9.51 -6.52 -2.96
C ASP A 104 -8.28 -6.11 -2.13
N PHE A 105 -7.21 -5.69 -2.79
CA PHE A 105 -5.97 -5.28 -2.16
C PHE A 105 -5.84 -3.76 -2.25
N TYR A 106 -5.83 -3.06 -1.10
CA TYR A 106 -5.79 -1.61 -1.09
C TYR A 106 -4.38 -1.06 -1.02
N ILE A 107 -4.22 0.17 -1.55
CA ILE A 107 -2.98 0.91 -1.39
C ILE A 107 -3.33 2.17 -0.61
N LEU A 108 -2.69 2.37 0.54
CA LEU A 108 -2.92 3.56 1.38
C LEU A 108 -1.67 4.42 1.39
N ARG A 109 -1.88 5.73 1.31
CA ARG A 109 -0.83 6.69 1.62
C ARG A 109 -0.59 6.68 3.12
N ARG A 110 0.61 7.02 3.53
CA ARG A 110 0.97 7.03 4.95
C ARG A 110 0.02 7.88 5.79
N PHE A 111 -0.34 9.08 5.34
CA PHE A 111 -1.24 9.95 6.11
C PHE A 111 -2.64 9.36 6.21
N GLU A 112 -3.10 8.64 5.20
CA GLU A 112 -4.41 7.97 5.20
C GLU A 112 -4.43 6.85 6.23
N PHE A 113 -3.35 6.07 6.29
CA PHE A 113 -3.20 5.00 7.26
C PHE A 113 -3.19 5.53 8.68
N LEU A 114 -2.40 6.59 8.94
CA LEU A 114 -2.35 7.20 10.27
C LEU A 114 -3.70 7.78 10.69
N ALA A 115 -4.42 8.40 9.75
CA ALA A 115 -5.77 8.92 10.02
C ALA A 115 -6.74 7.79 10.40
N LEU A 116 -6.69 6.66 9.71
CA LEU A 116 -7.54 5.51 10.02
C LEU A 116 -7.25 4.94 11.40
N ILE A 117 -5.99 4.93 11.83
CA ILE A 117 -5.62 4.49 13.17
C ILE A 117 -6.30 5.38 14.21
N GLU A 118 -6.40 6.69 13.94
CA GLU A 118 -7.07 7.64 14.82
C GLU A 118 -8.61 7.65 14.66
N GLY A 119 -9.15 6.78 13.83
CA GLY A 119 -10.58 6.67 13.58
C GLY A 119 -11.13 7.72 12.61
N ILE A 120 -10.26 8.35 11.83
CA ILE A 120 -10.62 9.39 10.87
C ILE A 120 -10.52 8.83 9.44
N GLN A 121 -11.58 9.01 8.65
CA GLN A 121 -11.54 8.65 7.23
C GLN A 121 -11.14 9.88 6.42
N ALA A 122 -9.93 9.85 5.84
CA ALA A 122 -9.46 10.94 5.01
C ALA A 122 -10.32 11.06 3.75
N PRO A 123 -10.71 12.29 3.33
CA PRO A 123 -11.53 12.45 2.13
C PRO A 123 -10.89 11.86 0.87
N SER A 124 -9.56 11.80 0.80
CA SER A 124 -8.82 11.24 -0.34
C SER A 124 -9.10 9.76 -0.58
N LEU A 125 -9.62 9.02 0.42
CA LEU A 125 -9.96 7.61 0.25
C LEU A 125 -10.98 7.38 -0.86
N LYS A 126 -11.82 8.34 -1.14
CA LYS A 126 -12.83 8.26 -2.20
C LYS A 126 -12.22 8.29 -3.60
N ASN A 127 -10.99 8.74 -3.73
CA ASN A 127 -10.31 8.89 -5.02
C ASN A 127 -9.42 7.70 -5.37
N HIS A 128 -9.45 6.64 -4.56
CA HIS A 128 -8.66 5.45 -4.84
C HIS A 128 -9.30 4.63 -5.96
N THR A 129 -8.46 4.12 -6.87
CA THR A 129 -8.89 3.17 -7.90
C THR A 129 -9.25 1.84 -7.25
N LEU A 130 -8.41 1.37 -6.34
CA LEU A 130 -8.67 0.20 -5.53
C LEU A 130 -9.49 0.65 -4.32
N LYS A 131 -10.75 0.25 -4.27
CA LYS A 131 -11.66 0.71 -3.22
C LYS A 131 -11.20 0.29 -1.84
N VAL A 132 -11.19 1.25 -0.92
CA VAL A 132 -10.86 0.99 0.48
C VAL A 132 -12.13 0.65 1.24
N SER A 133 -12.21 -0.57 1.74
CA SER A 133 -13.38 -1.08 2.44
C SER A 133 -13.03 -1.57 3.85
N LEU A 134 -12.15 -0.84 4.53
CA LEU A 134 -11.63 -1.24 5.84
C LEU A 134 -12.63 -1.02 6.98
N ILE A 135 -13.46 -0.02 6.84
CA ILE A 135 -14.40 0.36 7.90
C ILE A 135 -15.75 0.68 7.28
#